data_6a076003cfb65372d1531c788cf90368
#
_entry.id   6a076003cfb65372d1531c788cf90368
#
_cell.length_a   1.000
_cell.length_b   1.000
_cell.length_c   1.000
_cell.angle_alpha   90.00
_cell.angle_beta   90.00
_cell.angle_gamma   90.00
#
_symmetry.space_group_name_H-M   'P 1'
#
loop_
_entity.id
_entity.type
_entity.pdbx_description
1 polymer ?
#
loop_
_entity_poly.entity_id
_entity_poly.type
_entity_poly.pdbx_seq_one_letter_code
_entity_poly.pdbx_strand_id
1 'polypeptide(L)'
;MNNLQLTALPLLLGLIISWVVSPLVIYFYRYFGFVVDPKKSKHPGTVHERAVPKGGGIPVLLGTIIPLLFFLPWDAHVRALVIGGVLVVTIGTLDDILDLSPFLRLLTNFLAAIIVIGAGIGINYITNPLGGILHLDQSVFRFEWWGMIREIVLWADLFALLWIPFVMNAVNWSSGIDGQIAGVVVIAALTIGVLSFRYHADVSQWPVAVAAFALAGAFLGYLPYSFYPQRMMPGYGGTSFAGFMLAALAILSTTKVGTALVVLGVPLIDALYVGTRRILSGSSPFRGDSGHLHHRLLG
;
A
#
# COMPACT_ATOMS: atom_id res chain seq x y z
N MET A 1 24.33 8.62 5.53
CA MET A 1 23.41 8.41 6.67
C MET A 1 23.96 7.35 7.61
N ASN A 2 23.71 7.48 8.91
CA ASN A 2 24.09 6.44 9.88
C ASN A 2 22.97 5.40 10.03
N ASN A 3 23.28 4.26 10.71
CA ASN A 3 22.33 3.16 10.86
C ASN A 3 21.01 3.58 11.54
N LEU A 4 21.08 4.51 12.52
CA LEU A 4 19.89 5.02 13.20
C LEU A 4 18.99 5.84 12.27
N GLN A 5 19.59 6.62 11.35
CA GLN A 5 18.83 7.39 10.35
C GLN A 5 18.19 6.50 9.29
N LEU A 6 18.76 5.33 9.02
CA LEU A 6 18.21 4.39 8.04
C LEU A 6 17.10 3.51 8.63
N THR A 7 17.05 3.33 9.95
CA THR A 7 16.19 2.34 10.60
C THR A 7 15.32 2.93 11.71
N ALA A 8 15.89 3.11 12.91
CA ALA A 8 15.14 3.44 14.12
C ALA A 8 14.46 4.81 14.07
N LEU A 9 15.14 5.84 13.56
CA LEU A 9 14.57 7.19 13.54
C LEU A 9 13.37 7.32 12.59
N PRO A 10 13.37 6.82 11.34
CA PRO A 10 12.18 6.83 10.49
C PRO A 10 11.03 6.03 11.10
N LEU A 11 11.31 4.87 11.71
CA LEU A 11 10.30 4.05 12.36
C LEU A 11 9.66 4.77 13.55
N LEU A 12 10.47 5.30 14.47
CA LEU A 12 9.97 6.00 15.66
C LEU A 12 9.22 7.27 15.30
N LEU A 13 9.72 8.05 14.34
CA LEU A 13 9.05 9.26 13.88
C LEU A 13 7.70 8.92 13.23
N GLY A 14 7.65 7.90 12.37
CA GLY A 14 6.41 7.42 11.76
C GLY A 14 5.40 6.94 12.80
N LEU A 15 5.85 6.19 13.81
CA LEU A 15 5.03 5.71 14.91
C LEU A 15 4.43 6.87 15.71
N ILE A 16 5.26 7.82 16.14
CA ILE A 16 4.81 8.96 16.96
C ILE A 16 3.80 9.81 16.19
N ILE A 17 4.10 10.14 14.93
CA ILE A 17 3.21 10.96 14.11
C ILE A 17 1.87 10.27 13.93
N SER A 18 1.85 9.02 13.51
CA SER A 18 0.61 8.28 13.27
C SER A 18 -0.18 8.10 14.57
N TRP A 19 0.49 7.81 15.69
CA TRP A 19 -0.13 7.65 16.99
C TRP A 19 -0.80 8.96 17.48
N VAL A 20 -0.14 10.11 17.30
CA VAL A 20 -0.66 11.43 17.72
C VAL A 20 -1.78 11.93 16.78
N VAL A 21 -1.64 11.69 15.46
CA VAL A 21 -2.63 12.14 14.47
C VAL A 21 -3.91 11.32 14.53
N SER A 22 -3.84 10.03 14.86
CA SER A 22 -5.00 9.13 14.88
C SER A 22 -6.16 9.65 15.75
N PRO A 23 -5.98 10.04 17.03
CA PRO A 23 -7.09 10.57 17.84
C PRO A 23 -7.67 11.88 17.30
N LEU A 24 -6.85 12.73 16.67
CA LEU A 24 -7.33 13.95 16.03
C LEU A 24 -8.26 13.62 14.86
N VAL A 25 -7.88 12.68 14.00
CA VAL A 25 -8.72 12.22 12.88
C VAL A 25 -10.01 11.58 13.40
N ILE A 26 -9.95 10.74 14.45
CA ILE A 26 -11.15 10.16 15.07
C ILE A 26 -12.09 11.28 15.56
N TYR A 27 -11.56 12.29 16.21
CA TYR A 27 -12.34 13.42 16.71
C TYR A 27 -13.05 14.16 15.58
N PHE A 28 -12.32 14.57 14.53
CA PHE A 28 -12.87 15.28 13.38
C PHE A 28 -13.91 14.44 12.61
N TYR A 29 -13.63 13.17 12.35
CA TYR A 29 -14.56 12.30 11.62
C TYR A 29 -15.87 12.07 12.40
N ARG A 30 -15.79 11.96 13.73
CA ARG A 30 -17.00 11.88 14.57
C ARG A 30 -17.75 13.20 14.60
N TYR A 31 -17.04 14.32 14.67
CA TYR A 31 -17.65 15.66 14.68
C TYR A 31 -18.45 15.94 13.39
N PHE A 32 -17.89 15.58 12.22
CA PHE A 32 -18.56 15.76 10.94
C PHE A 32 -19.50 14.61 10.55
N GLY A 33 -19.60 13.56 11.36
CA GLY A 33 -20.49 12.42 11.11
C GLY A 33 -19.96 11.43 10.03
N PHE A 34 -18.67 11.48 9.67
CA PHE A 34 -18.06 10.56 8.70
C PHE A 34 -17.76 9.20 9.35
N VAL A 35 -18.81 8.50 9.77
CA VAL A 35 -18.72 7.21 10.47
C VAL A 35 -19.58 6.17 9.79
N VAL A 36 -19.12 4.92 9.79
CA VAL A 36 -19.92 3.77 9.37
C VAL A 36 -20.81 3.35 10.52
N ASP A 37 -22.11 3.60 10.41
CA ASP A 37 -23.10 3.15 11.37
C ASP A 37 -23.61 1.76 10.96
N PRO A 38 -23.38 0.71 11.76
CA PRO A 38 -23.85 -0.65 11.46
C PRO A 38 -25.34 -0.74 11.27
N LYS A 39 -26.12 0.12 11.94
CA LYS A 39 -27.58 0.14 11.85
C LYS A 39 -28.09 0.70 10.52
N LYS A 40 -27.27 1.48 9.82
CA LYS A 40 -27.59 2.09 8.51
C LYS A 40 -26.91 1.41 7.34
N SER A 41 -25.83 0.64 7.61
CA SER A 41 -25.05 -0.05 6.58
C SER A 41 -25.78 -1.28 6.07
N LYS A 42 -26.09 -1.32 4.77
CA LYS A 42 -26.65 -2.50 4.07
C LYS A 42 -25.52 -3.46 3.59
N HIS A 43 -24.27 -3.20 3.95
CA HIS A 43 -23.15 -4.00 3.45
C HIS A 43 -23.06 -5.34 4.21
N PRO A 44 -23.09 -6.50 3.54
CA PRO A 44 -23.09 -7.82 4.19
C PRO A 44 -21.83 -8.14 5.02
N GLY A 45 -20.78 -7.34 4.88
CA GLY A 45 -19.52 -7.47 5.62
C GLY A 45 -19.38 -6.56 6.86
N THR A 46 -20.48 -5.92 7.34
CA THR A 46 -20.42 -5.05 8.52
C THR A 46 -20.45 -5.88 9.79
N VAL A 47 -19.30 -6.10 10.41
CA VAL A 47 -19.14 -6.92 11.64
C VAL A 47 -19.15 -6.06 12.92
N HIS A 48 -19.15 -4.74 12.79
CA HIS A 48 -19.00 -3.81 13.91
C HIS A 48 -20.32 -3.52 14.62
N GLU A 49 -20.31 -3.52 15.96
CA GLU A 49 -21.48 -3.15 16.79
C GLU A 49 -21.61 -1.63 17.01
N ARG A 50 -20.58 -0.86 16.71
CA ARG A 50 -20.50 0.60 16.98
C ARG A 50 -20.16 1.37 15.71
N ALA A 51 -20.56 2.65 15.68
CA ALA A 51 -20.17 3.56 14.60
C ALA A 51 -18.66 3.86 14.65
N VAL A 52 -17.94 3.49 13.60
CA VAL A 52 -16.48 3.62 13.49
C VAL A 52 -16.10 4.51 12.31
N PRO A 53 -15.22 5.52 12.49
CA PRO A 53 -14.73 6.36 11.40
C PRO A 53 -13.77 5.61 10.47
N LYS A 54 -13.84 5.91 9.15
CA LYS A 54 -12.95 5.37 8.10
C LYS A 54 -11.82 6.36 7.75
N GLY A 55 -11.08 6.83 8.74
CA GLY A 55 -10.08 7.90 8.55
C GLY A 55 -8.63 7.44 8.63
N GLY A 56 -8.35 6.13 8.71
CA GLY A 56 -7.00 5.60 8.99
C GLY A 56 -5.95 5.91 7.92
N GLY A 57 -6.36 6.25 6.70
CA GLY A 57 -5.44 6.65 5.63
C GLY A 57 -4.63 7.91 5.96
N ILE A 58 -5.23 8.89 6.63
CA ILE A 58 -4.57 10.18 6.96
C ILE A 58 -3.38 9.99 7.91
N PRO A 59 -3.52 9.38 9.11
CA PRO A 59 -2.41 9.22 10.02
C PRO A 59 -1.29 8.35 9.45
N VAL A 60 -1.60 7.28 8.70
CA VAL A 60 -0.55 6.43 8.12
C VAL A 60 0.16 7.12 6.95
N LEU A 61 -0.52 7.96 6.16
CA LEU A 61 0.11 8.79 5.15
C LEU A 61 1.10 9.76 5.78
N LEU A 62 0.66 10.55 6.77
CA LEU A 62 1.50 11.55 7.43
C LEU A 62 2.67 10.88 8.17
N GLY A 63 2.41 9.77 8.87
CA GLY A 63 3.45 9.00 9.55
C GLY A 63 4.47 8.37 8.62
N THR A 64 4.12 8.16 7.35
CA THR A 64 5.06 7.65 6.35
C THR A 64 5.78 8.79 5.63
N ILE A 65 5.04 9.79 5.11
CA ILE A 65 5.61 10.81 4.24
C ILE A 65 6.51 11.79 5.00
N ILE A 66 6.16 12.20 6.21
CA ILE A 66 6.96 13.17 6.97
C ILE A 66 8.39 12.63 7.21
N PRO A 67 8.61 11.38 7.66
CA PRO A 67 9.95 10.81 7.72
C PRO A 67 10.68 10.76 6.37
N LEU A 68 9.98 10.44 5.26
CA LEU A 68 10.59 10.45 3.93
C LEU A 68 11.15 11.83 3.59
N LEU A 69 10.35 12.88 3.79
CA LEU A 69 10.75 14.26 3.51
C LEU A 69 11.88 14.75 4.43
N PHE A 70 11.98 14.19 5.63
CA PHE A 70 12.99 14.58 6.62
C PHE A 70 14.34 13.89 6.38
N PHE A 71 14.31 12.61 6.00
CA PHE A 71 15.53 11.79 5.90
C PHE A 71 16.05 11.60 4.48
N LEU A 72 15.24 11.83 3.45
CA LEU A 72 15.61 11.57 2.05
C LEU A 72 15.67 12.84 1.21
N PRO A 73 16.54 12.90 0.19
CA PRO A 73 16.53 13.98 -0.78
C PRO A 73 15.23 13.93 -1.61
N TRP A 74 14.79 15.11 -2.04
CA TRP A 74 13.58 15.27 -2.88
C TRP A 74 13.88 14.86 -4.34
N ASP A 75 14.26 13.60 -4.56
CA ASP A 75 14.53 13.03 -5.87
C ASP A 75 13.26 12.54 -6.59
N ALA A 76 13.42 11.95 -7.76
CA ALA A 76 12.29 11.46 -8.57
C ALA A 76 11.52 10.33 -7.86
N HIS A 77 12.22 9.40 -7.19
CA HIS A 77 11.60 8.27 -6.51
C HIS A 77 10.79 8.72 -5.30
N VAL A 78 11.38 9.58 -4.44
CA VAL A 78 10.68 10.13 -3.27
C VAL A 78 9.48 10.96 -3.70
N ARG A 79 9.62 11.80 -4.75
CA ARG A 79 8.48 12.55 -5.30
C ARG A 79 7.35 11.65 -5.74
N ALA A 80 7.65 10.56 -6.45
CA ALA A 80 6.63 9.64 -6.93
C ALA A 80 5.90 8.93 -5.79
N LEU A 81 6.62 8.49 -4.76
CA LEU A 81 6.01 7.88 -3.58
C LEU A 81 5.12 8.87 -2.82
N VAL A 82 5.56 10.11 -2.67
CA VAL A 82 4.79 11.16 -1.98
C VAL A 82 3.56 11.55 -2.80
N ILE A 83 3.72 11.89 -4.08
CA ILE A 83 2.61 12.34 -4.94
C ILE A 83 1.60 11.21 -5.14
N GLY A 84 2.06 9.99 -5.44
CA GLY A 84 1.20 8.82 -5.57
C GLY A 84 0.47 8.49 -4.27
N GLY A 85 1.18 8.53 -3.13
CA GLY A 85 0.59 8.31 -1.81
C GLY A 85 -0.47 9.34 -1.44
N VAL A 86 -0.20 10.63 -1.67
CA VAL A 86 -1.16 11.73 -1.45
C VAL A 86 -2.39 11.55 -2.35
N LEU A 87 -2.20 11.24 -3.65
CA LEU A 87 -3.29 10.96 -4.58
C LEU A 87 -4.18 9.84 -4.07
N VAL A 88 -3.59 8.69 -3.71
CA VAL A 88 -4.32 7.50 -3.24
C VAL A 88 -5.09 7.78 -1.97
N VAL A 89 -4.49 8.45 -0.98
CA VAL A 89 -5.18 8.75 0.28
C VAL A 89 -6.24 9.83 0.10
N THR A 90 -6.01 10.83 -0.74
CA THR A 90 -7.00 11.88 -1.01
C THR A 90 -8.25 11.29 -1.67
N ILE A 91 -8.09 10.56 -2.77
CA ILE A 91 -9.22 9.91 -3.45
C ILE A 91 -9.84 8.83 -2.56
N GLY A 92 -9.01 8.07 -1.81
CA GLY A 92 -9.50 7.06 -0.88
C GLY A 92 -10.30 7.66 0.28
N THR A 93 -9.91 8.82 0.80
CA THR A 93 -10.69 9.55 1.82
C THR A 93 -12.02 10.06 1.26
N LEU A 94 -12.01 10.56 0.02
CA LEU A 94 -13.24 10.94 -0.67
C LEU A 94 -14.14 9.73 -0.90
N ASP A 95 -13.57 8.59 -1.25
CA ASP A 95 -14.30 7.33 -1.39
C ASP A 95 -14.95 6.87 -0.08
N ASP A 96 -14.22 6.94 1.02
CA ASP A 96 -14.72 6.56 2.34
C ASP A 96 -15.90 7.43 2.82
N ILE A 97 -16.02 8.67 2.29
CA ILE A 97 -17.09 9.63 2.59
C ILE A 97 -18.24 9.56 1.57
N LEU A 98 -17.93 9.45 0.27
CA LEU A 98 -18.88 9.61 -0.83
C LEU A 98 -19.28 8.30 -1.52
N ASP A 99 -18.64 7.17 -1.17
CA ASP A 99 -18.80 5.86 -1.79
C ASP A 99 -18.68 5.92 -3.33
N LEU A 100 -17.45 6.23 -3.78
CA LEU A 100 -17.13 6.41 -5.20
C LEU A 100 -17.29 5.11 -5.99
N SER A 101 -17.44 5.23 -7.31
CA SER A 101 -17.58 4.06 -8.17
C SER A 101 -16.31 3.18 -8.16
N PRO A 102 -16.44 1.86 -8.28
CA PRO A 102 -15.29 0.94 -8.38
C PRO A 102 -14.35 1.27 -9.54
N PHE A 103 -14.89 1.85 -10.61
CA PHE A 103 -14.10 2.28 -11.77
C PHE A 103 -13.15 3.44 -11.40
N LEU A 104 -13.62 4.41 -10.62
CA LEU A 104 -12.79 5.54 -10.19
C LEU A 104 -11.70 5.10 -9.23
N ARG A 105 -12.01 4.15 -8.34
CA ARG A 105 -11.00 3.49 -7.46
C ARG A 105 -9.91 2.83 -8.29
N LEU A 106 -10.29 2.04 -9.29
CA LEU A 106 -9.35 1.35 -10.17
C LEU A 106 -8.51 2.33 -10.99
N LEU A 107 -9.13 3.38 -11.54
CA LEU A 107 -8.43 4.44 -12.27
C LEU A 107 -7.38 5.13 -11.40
N THR A 108 -7.70 5.43 -10.13
CA THR A 108 -6.75 6.01 -9.17
C THR A 108 -5.55 5.10 -8.94
N ASN A 109 -5.78 3.79 -8.83
CA ASN A 109 -4.71 2.82 -8.64
C ASN A 109 -3.77 2.78 -9.87
N PHE A 110 -4.31 2.84 -11.09
CA PHE A 110 -3.50 2.93 -12.30
C PHE A 110 -2.75 4.27 -12.41
N LEU A 111 -3.37 5.39 -12.05
CA LEU A 111 -2.70 6.69 -12.03
C LEU A 111 -1.54 6.71 -11.04
N ALA A 112 -1.70 6.13 -9.85
CA ALA A 112 -0.62 5.99 -8.88
C ALA A 112 0.53 5.12 -9.45
N ALA A 113 0.22 4.03 -10.15
CA ALA A 113 1.22 3.20 -10.82
C ALA A 113 1.97 3.98 -11.91
N ILE A 114 1.26 4.76 -12.74
CA ILE A 114 1.87 5.60 -13.79
C ILE A 114 2.82 6.65 -13.19
N ILE A 115 2.48 7.25 -12.06
CA ILE A 115 3.36 8.21 -11.36
C ILE A 115 4.67 7.53 -10.94
N VAL A 116 4.59 6.31 -10.42
CA VAL A 116 5.75 5.52 -9.99
C VAL A 116 6.62 5.12 -11.19
N ILE A 117 6.00 4.61 -12.27
CA ILE A 117 6.69 4.25 -13.52
C ILE A 117 7.35 5.47 -14.15
N GLY A 118 6.65 6.60 -14.19
CA GLY A 118 7.19 7.86 -14.72
C GLY A 118 8.41 8.41 -13.98
N ALA A 119 8.64 7.97 -12.74
CA ALA A 119 9.85 8.24 -11.98
C ALA A 119 10.98 7.23 -12.23
N GLY A 120 10.81 6.27 -13.14
CA GLY A 120 11.79 5.23 -13.44
C GLY A 120 11.77 4.04 -12.48
N ILE A 121 10.71 3.90 -11.67
CA ILE A 121 10.55 2.75 -10.77
C ILE A 121 9.91 1.61 -11.56
N GLY A 122 10.72 0.67 -12.02
CA GLY A 122 10.31 -0.49 -12.81
C GLY A 122 11.07 -1.76 -12.40
N ILE A 123 10.59 -2.91 -12.84
CA ILE A 123 11.18 -4.23 -12.54
C ILE A 123 11.96 -4.72 -13.75
N ASN A 124 13.28 -4.56 -13.73
CA ASN A 124 14.13 -4.95 -14.85
C ASN A 124 14.27 -6.47 -15.02
N TYR A 125 14.09 -7.24 -13.94
CA TYR A 125 14.14 -8.71 -14.01
C TYR A 125 13.31 -9.36 -12.88
N ILE A 126 12.87 -10.57 -13.12
CA ILE A 126 12.17 -11.43 -12.14
C ILE A 126 12.92 -12.76 -12.06
N THR A 127 13.09 -13.28 -10.83
CA THR A 127 13.62 -14.63 -10.64
C THR A 127 12.59 -15.65 -11.14
N ASN A 128 12.99 -16.49 -12.09
CA ASN A 128 12.13 -17.56 -12.61
C ASN A 128 12.10 -18.72 -11.60
N PRO A 129 10.93 -19.12 -11.07
CA PRO A 129 10.82 -20.22 -10.13
C PRO A 129 11.24 -21.57 -10.71
N LEU A 130 11.29 -21.72 -12.04
CA LEU A 130 11.76 -22.90 -12.75
C LEU A 130 13.27 -22.88 -13.05
N GLY A 131 13.98 -21.83 -12.58
CA GLY A 131 15.42 -21.62 -12.74
C GLY A 131 15.76 -20.46 -13.67
N GLY A 132 16.82 -19.72 -13.33
CA GLY A 132 17.31 -18.56 -14.09
C GLY A 132 16.61 -17.24 -13.78
N ILE A 133 16.87 -16.25 -14.63
CA ILE A 133 16.36 -14.87 -14.49
C ILE A 133 15.61 -14.52 -15.77
N LEU A 134 14.39 -14.01 -15.63
CA LEU A 134 13.62 -13.43 -16.71
C LEU A 134 13.91 -11.95 -16.78
N HIS A 135 14.59 -11.50 -17.84
CA HIS A 135 14.89 -10.11 -18.10
C HIS A 135 13.70 -9.41 -18.76
N LEU A 136 13.24 -8.31 -18.14
CA LEU A 136 12.14 -7.48 -18.63
C LEU A 136 12.64 -6.17 -19.27
N ASP A 137 13.94 -5.92 -19.24
CA ASP A 137 14.62 -4.71 -19.71
C ASP A 137 15.10 -4.78 -21.16
N GLN A 138 14.72 -5.83 -21.91
CA GLN A 138 15.18 -6.05 -23.29
C GLN A 138 14.55 -5.11 -24.33
N SER A 139 13.35 -4.58 -24.05
CA SER A 139 12.60 -3.73 -24.99
C SER A 139 12.52 -2.30 -24.45
N VAL A 140 13.47 -1.46 -24.89
CA VAL A 140 13.55 -0.04 -24.47
C VAL A 140 13.19 0.85 -25.63
N PHE A 141 12.15 1.68 -25.44
CA PHE A 141 11.75 2.72 -26.36
C PHE A 141 12.20 4.07 -25.83
N ARG A 142 13.06 4.78 -26.59
CA ARG A 142 13.54 6.11 -26.26
C ARG A 142 12.80 7.14 -27.09
N PHE A 143 12.31 8.18 -26.43
CA PHE A 143 11.68 9.33 -27.11
C PHE A 143 12.03 10.62 -26.37
N GLU A 144 12.03 11.71 -27.12
CA GLU A 144 12.26 13.03 -26.56
C GLU A 144 10.91 13.69 -26.23
N TRP A 145 10.79 14.15 -24.97
CA TRP A 145 9.62 14.86 -24.50
C TRP A 145 10.06 16.11 -23.74
N TRP A 146 9.72 17.28 -24.30
CA TRP A 146 10.12 18.60 -23.76
C TRP A 146 11.65 18.73 -23.55
N GLY A 147 12.47 18.33 -24.51
CA GLY A 147 13.93 18.40 -24.42
C GLY A 147 14.58 17.42 -23.46
N MET A 148 13.81 16.48 -22.92
CA MET A 148 14.30 15.39 -22.05
C MET A 148 14.11 14.05 -22.72
N ILE A 149 15.17 13.22 -22.73
CA ILE A 149 15.09 11.84 -23.18
C ILE A 149 14.33 11.05 -22.12
N ARG A 150 13.24 10.41 -22.52
CA ARG A 150 12.44 9.50 -21.72
C ARG A 150 12.61 8.09 -22.27
N GLU A 151 12.65 7.13 -21.37
CA GLU A 151 12.74 5.72 -21.69
C GLU A 151 11.48 5.00 -21.18
N ILE A 152 10.88 4.19 -22.05
CA ILE A 152 9.84 3.21 -21.67
C ILE A 152 10.48 1.84 -21.80
N VAL A 153 10.58 1.12 -20.69
CA VAL A 153 11.02 -0.27 -20.63
C VAL A 153 9.80 -1.16 -20.67
N LEU A 154 9.34 -1.50 -21.88
CA LEU A 154 8.00 -2.02 -22.16
C LEU A 154 7.53 -3.09 -21.17
N TRP A 155 8.29 -4.16 -21.00
CA TRP A 155 7.87 -5.28 -20.14
C TRP A 155 7.97 -4.97 -18.66
N ALA A 156 8.98 -4.21 -18.25
CA ALA A 156 9.18 -3.78 -16.87
C ALA A 156 8.06 -2.84 -16.42
N ASP A 157 7.72 -1.87 -17.27
CA ASP A 157 6.69 -0.87 -17.00
C ASP A 157 5.29 -1.50 -17.04
N LEU A 158 5.03 -2.39 -18.00
CA LEU A 158 3.77 -3.13 -18.09
C LEU A 158 3.57 -4.01 -16.84
N PHE A 159 4.65 -4.69 -16.39
CA PHE A 159 4.56 -5.48 -15.16
C PHE A 159 4.25 -4.58 -13.95
N ALA A 160 4.95 -3.46 -13.79
CA ALA A 160 4.71 -2.52 -12.69
C ALA A 160 3.28 -1.93 -12.74
N LEU A 161 2.79 -1.62 -13.95
CA LEU A 161 1.44 -1.10 -14.19
C LEU A 161 0.34 -2.08 -13.74
N LEU A 162 0.58 -3.38 -13.85
CA LEU A 162 -0.35 -4.42 -13.40
C LEU A 162 -0.12 -4.80 -11.93
N TRP A 163 1.14 -4.87 -11.50
CA TRP A 163 1.55 -5.27 -10.16
C TRP A 163 1.04 -4.31 -9.09
N ILE A 164 1.25 -3.00 -9.26
CA ILE A 164 0.89 -2.01 -8.24
C ILE A 164 -0.62 -2.01 -7.98
N PRO A 165 -1.53 -1.87 -8.98
CA PRO A 165 -2.97 -1.95 -8.74
C PRO A 165 -3.42 -3.31 -8.22
N PHE A 166 -2.78 -4.41 -8.62
CA PHE A 166 -3.10 -5.73 -8.11
C PHE A 166 -2.83 -5.84 -6.61
N VAL A 167 -1.64 -5.42 -6.14
CA VAL A 167 -1.30 -5.43 -4.72
C VAL A 167 -2.20 -4.48 -3.92
N MET A 168 -2.49 -3.28 -4.45
CA MET A 168 -3.41 -2.33 -3.81
C MET A 168 -4.78 -2.96 -3.56
N ASN A 169 -5.34 -3.63 -4.57
CA ASN A 169 -6.64 -4.29 -4.44
C ASN A 169 -6.57 -5.52 -3.52
N ALA A 170 -5.52 -6.34 -3.61
CA ALA A 170 -5.36 -7.53 -2.77
C ALA A 170 -5.29 -7.16 -1.28
N VAL A 171 -4.51 -6.13 -0.92
CA VAL A 171 -4.42 -5.61 0.45
C VAL A 171 -5.78 -5.04 0.90
N ASN A 172 -6.47 -4.30 0.03
CA ASN A 172 -7.78 -3.74 0.36
C ASN A 172 -8.83 -4.85 0.59
N TRP A 173 -8.87 -5.89 -0.24
CA TRP A 173 -9.83 -6.98 -0.11
C TRP A 173 -9.60 -7.86 1.11
N SER A 174 -8.38 -7.94 1.63
CA SER A 174 -8.07 -8.71 2.84
C SER A 174 -8.33 -7.94 4.14
N SER A 175 -8.94 -6.75 4.10
CA SER A 175 -9.12 -5.85 5.25
C SER A 175 -10.39 -6.11 6.08
N GLY A 176 -10.74 -7.37 6.33
CA GLY A 176 -12.01 -7.72 6.97
C GLY A 176 -11.97 -7.94 8.49
N ILE A 177 -10.79 -8.03 9.11
CA ILE A 177 -10.63 -8.26 10.57
C ILE A 177 -9.93 -7.05 11.20
N ASP A 178 -10.38 -6.69 12.42
CA ASP A 178 -9.79 -5.61 13.20
C ASP A 178 -8.29 -5.82 13.41
N GLY A 179 -7.48 -4.80 13.09
CA GLY A 179 -6.03 -4.85 13.22
C GLY A 179 -5.28 -5.66 12.16
N GLN A 180 -5.96 -6.48 11.35
CA GLN A 180 -5.33 -7.38 10.38
C GLN A 180 -4.40 -6.64 9.43
N ILE A 181 -4.91 -5.59 8.76
CA ILE A 181 -4.11 -4.85 7.78
C ILE A 181 -2.93 -4.16 8.44
N ALA A 182 -3.12 -3.52 9.60
CA ALA A 182 -2.02 -2.88 10.30
C ALA A 182 -0.92 -3.87 10.66
N GLY A 183 -1.29 -5.05 11.17
CA GLY A 183 -0.33 -6.12 11.49
C GLY A 183 0.41 -6.65 10.25
N VAL A 184 -0.31 -6.96 9.17
CA VAL A 184 0.29 -7.44 7.91
C VAL A 184 1.26 -6.42 7.33
N VAL A 185 0.86 -5.13 7.28
CA VAL A 185 1.72 -4.06 6.74
C VAL A 185 2.96 -3.86 7.58
N VAL A 186 2.85 -3.91 8.92
CA VAL A 186 4.02 -3.81 9.81
C VAL A 186 5.02 -4.93 9.53
N ILE A 187 4.56 -6.18 9.47
CA ILE A 187 5.43 -7.33 9.20
C ILE A 187 6.07 -7.20 7.81
N ALA A 188 5.27 -6.85 6.80
CA ALA A 188 5.73 -6.68 5.43
C ALA A 188 6.79 -5.58 5.31
N ALA A 189 6.49 -4.40 5.84
CA ALA A 189 7.37 -3.25 5.76
C ALA A 189 8.66 -3.47 6.57
N LEU A 190 8.58 -4.06 7.77
CA LEU A 190 9.78 -4.43 8.54
C LEU A 190 10.65 -5.44 7.79
N THR A 191 10.05 -6.44 7.15
CA THR A 191 10.81 -7.43 6.37
C THR A 191 11.54 -6.76 5.21
N ILE A 192 10.85 -5.92 4.42
CA ILE A 192 11.47 -5.17 3.32
C ILE A 192 12.57 -4.24 3.87
N GLY A 193 12.31 -3.53 4.96
CA GLY A 193 13.25 -2.62 5.60
C GLY A 193 14.51 -3.32 6.08
N VAL A 194 14.39 -4.45 6.79
CA VAL A 194 15.52 -5.25 7.28
C VAL A 194 16.33 -5.82 6.12
N LEU A 195 15.69 -6.33 5.08
CA LEU A 195 16.38 -6.86 3.91
C LEU A 195 17.11 -5.75 3.14
N SER A 196 16.49 -4.59 2.94
CA SER A 196 17.13 -3.44 2.29
C SER A 196 18.28 -2.89 3.15
N PHE A 197 18.12 -2.85 4.47
CA PHE A 197 19.18 -2.45 5.39
C PHE A 197 20.36 -3.42 5.38
N ARG A 198 20.14 -4.71 5.16
CA ARG A 198 21.22 -5.70 5.00
C ARG A 198 22.16 -5.35 3.84
N TYR A 199 21.63 -4.68 2.82
CA TYR A 199 22.39 -4.18 1.66
C TYR A 199 22.73 -2.68 1.77
N HIS A 200 22.83 -2.14 2.98
CA HIS A 200 23.07 -0.71 3.23
C HIS A 200 24.41 -0.16 2.67
N ALA A 201 25.35 -1.03 2.32
CA ALA A 201 26.56 -0.63 1.57
C ALA A 201 26.21 -0.09 0.17
N ASP A 202 25.08 -0.51 -0.42
CA ASP A 202 24.51 0.07 -1.62
C ASP A 202 23.61 1.26 -1.25
N VAL A 203 24.06 2.47 -1.59
CA VAL A 203 23.36 3.73 -1.30
C VAL A 203 21.97 3.77 -1.93
N SER A 204 21.76 3.05 -3.03
CA SER A 204 20.44 2.96 -3.69
C SER A 204 19.37 2.30 -2.81
N GLN A 205 19.76 1.53 -1.79
CA GLN A 205 18.85 0.87 -0.86
C GLN A 205 18.42 1.76 0.33
N TRP A 206 19.06 2.89 0.56
CA TRP A 206 18.72 3.81 1.66
C TRP A 206 17.29 4.34 1.56
N PRO A 207 16.80 4.84 0.39
CA PRO A 207 15.41 5.26 0.26
C PRO A 207 14.42 4.15 0.59
N VAL A 208 14.71 2.92 0.17
CA VAL A 208 13.86 1.75 0.44
C VAL A 208 13.81 1.43 1.93
N ALA A 209 14.99 1.40 2.60
CA ALA A 209 15.06 1.14 4.04
C ALA A 209 14.30 2.21 4.85
N VAL A 210 14.57 3.49 4.59
CA VAL A 210 13.90 4.61 5.27
C VAL A 210 12.39 4.55 5.06
N ALA A 211 11.93 4.37 3.81
CA ALA A 211 10.51 4.34 3.50
C ALA A 211 9.81 3.11 4.12
N ALA A 212 10.47 1.96 4.11
CA ALA A 212 9.92 0.75 4.72
C ALA A 212 9.80 0.86 6.25
N PHE A 213 10.84 1.37 6.92
CA PHE A 213 10.78 1.58 8.38
C PHE A 213 9.80 2.70 8.76
N ALA A 214 9.69 3.77 7.97
CA ALA A 214 8.68 4.82 8.18
C ALA A 214 7.26 4.26 8.04
N LEU A 215 7.00 3.45 7.00
CA LEU A 215 5.72 2.78 6.78
C LEU A 215 5.39 1.83 7.94
N ALA A 216 6.36 1.02 8.38
CA ALA A 216 6.18 0.13 9.52
C ALA A 216 5.84 0.91 10.79
N GLY A 217 6.56 2.00 11.05
CA GLY A 217 6.30 2.89 12.18
C GLY A 217 4.91 3.51 12.12
N ALA A 218 4.51 4.03 10.98
CA ALA A 218 3.19 4.62 10.78
C ALA A 218 2.07 3.63 11.08
N PHE A 219 2.16 2.40 10.59
CA PHE A 219 1.16 1.36 10.89
C PHE A 219 1.25 0.82 12.32
N LEU A 220 2.43 0.79 12.95
CA LEU A 220 2.57 0.50 14.38
C LEU A 220 1.88 1.56 15.25
N GLY A 221 2.04 2.85 14.94
CA GLY A 221 1.39 3.93 15.64
C GLY A 221 -0.14 3.96 15.44
N TYR A 222 -0.62 3.49 14.28
CA TYR A 222 -2.03 3.33 13.96
C TYR A 222 -2.64 2.07 14.59
N LEU A 223 -1.87 1.00 14.81
CA LEU A 223 -2.33 -0.32 15.27
C LEU A 223 -3.24 -0.27 16.51
N PRO A 224 -2.95 0.50 17.57
CA PRO A 224 -3.82 0.57 18.78
C PRO A 224 -5.23 1.10 18.49
N TYR A 225 -5.45 1.81 17.38
CA TYR A 225 -6.75 2.35 16.98
C TYR A 225 -7.50 1.42 16.02
N SER A 226 -6.78 0.55 15.32
CA SER A 226 -7.36 -0.44 14.39
C SER A 226 -7.58 -1.81 15.03
N PHE A 227 -6.95 -2.10 16.18
CA PHE A 227 -7.10 -3.35 16.92
C PHE A 227 -8.44 -3.43 17.64
N TYR A 228 -8.88 -4.67 17.91
CA TYR A 228 -10.17 -4.91 18.58
C TYR A 228 -10.19 -4.35 20.02
N PRO A 229 -11.24 -3.66 20.45
CA PRO A 229 -12.38 -3.17 19.66
C PRO A 229 -11.98 -1.94 18.82
N GLN A 230 -12.15 -2.03 17.51
CA GLN A 230 -11.69 -1.04 16.55
C GLN A 230 -12.27 0.36 16.82
N ARG A 231 -11.40 1.36 16.90
CA ARG A 231 -11.75 2.76 17.10
C ARG A 231 -11.74 3.57 15.80
N MET A 232 -10.97 3.10 14.80
CA MET A 232 -10.84 3.71 13.49
C MET A 232 -10.48 2.65 12.45
N MET A 233 -11.27 2.57 11.38
CA MET A 233 -10.99 1.72 10.22
C MET A 233 -9.89 2.34 9.35
N PRO A 234 -9.04 1.54 8.68
CA PRO A 234 -8.08 2.07 7.71
C PRO A 234 -8.78 2.76 6.54
N GLY A 235 -10.00 2.34 6.20
CA GLY A 235 -10.74 2.78 5.03
C GLY A 235 -10.07 2.37 3.72
N TYR A 236 -10.68 2.73 2.59
CA TYR A 236 -10.08 2.50 1.28
C TYR A 236 -8.76 3.28 1.13
N GLY A 237 -8.70 4.52 1.66
CA GLY A 237 -7.50 5.33 1.62
C GLY A 237 -6.31 4.68 2.32
N GLY A 238 -6.50 4.11 3.51
CA GLY A 238 -5.43 3.48 4.28
C GLY A 238 -4.96 2.13 3.70
N THR A 239 -5.91 1.30 3.26
CA THR A 239 -5.58 -0.01 2.67
C THR A 239 -4.92 0.11 1.30
N SER A 240 -5.41 1.00 0.44
CA SER A 240 -4.82 1.24 -0.88
C SER A 240 -3.45 1.91 -0.78
N PHE A 241 -3.25 2.83 0.18
CA PHE A 241 -1.95 3.42 0.47
C PHE A 241 -0.94 2.37 0.93
N ALA A 242 -1.34 1.47 1.83
CA ALA A 242 -0.50 0.35 2.25
C ALA A 242 -0.06 -0.52 1.06
N GLY A 243 -1.03 -0.93 0.23
CA GLY A 243 -0.75 -1.70 -0.98
C GLY A 243 0.16 -0.97 -1.97
N PHE A 244 -0.08 0.32 -2.21
CA PHE A 244 0.74 1.17 -3.05
C PHE A 244 2.19 1.22 -2.58
N MET A 245 2.42 1.55 -1.29
CA MET A 245 3.76 1.65 -0.72
C MET A 245 4.48 0.30 -0.74
N LEU A 246 3.81 -0.77 -0.33
CA LEU A 246 4.41 -2.12 -0.33
C LEU A 246 4.75 -2.60 -1.73
N ALA A 247 3.89 -2.35 -2.72
CA ALA A 247 4.16 -2.70 -4.12
C ALA A 247 5.34 -1.92 -4.69
N ALA A 248 5.42 -0.61 -4.47
CA ALA A 248 6.50 0.24 -4.94
C ALA A 248 7.83 -0.11 -4.24
N LEU A 249 7.82 -0.32 -2.92
CA LEU A 249 9.01 -0.72 -2.16
C LEU A 249 9.52 -2.10 -2.57
N ALA A 250 8.63 -3.03 -2.92
CA ALA A 250 9.02 -4.33 -3.44
C ALA A 250 9.76 -4.23 -4.79
N ILE A 251 9.35 -3.30 -5.66
CA ILE A 251 10.03 -3.02 -6.93
C ILE A 251 11.41 -2.41 -6.68
N LEU A 252 11.50 -1.43 -5.77
CA LEU A 252 12.74 -0.70 -5.46
C LEU A 252 13.75 -1.54 -4.68
N SER A 253 13.31 -2.54 -3.90
CA SER A 253 14.19 -3.35 -3.08
C SER A 253 15.02 -4.32 -3.93
N THR A 254 16.24 -4.66 -3.47
CA THR A 254 17.07 -5.69 -4.09
C THR A 254 16.41 -7.07 -4.08
N THR A 255 15.55 -7.33 -3.10
CA THR A 255 14.85 -8.62 -2.94
C THR A 255 13.61 -8.74 -3.82
N LYS A 256 13.22 -7.64 -4.47
CA LYS A 256 12.17 -7.54 -5.50
C LYS A 256 10.84 -8.21 -5.13
N VAL A 257 10.09 -8.55 -6.14
CA VAL A 257 8.74 -9.13 -6.06
C VAL A 257 8.69 -10.43 -5.26
N GLY A 258 9.76 -11.24 -5.28
CA GLY A 258 9.80 -12.51 -4.55
C GLY A 258 9.55 -12.36 -3.04
N THR A 259 10.19 -11.37 -2.41
CA THR A 259 9.95 -11.08 -0.99
C THR A 259 8.52 -10.58 -0.76
N ALA A 260 8.00 -9.70 -1.62
CA ALA A 260 6.62 -9.23 -1.50
C ALA A 260 5.62 -10.37 -1.64
N LEU A 261 5.84 -11.33 -2.55
CA LEU A 261 5.00 -12.53 -2.69
C LEU A 261 4.96 -13.36 -1.41
N VAL A 262 6.09 -13.50 -0.72
CA VAL A 262 6.14 -14.24 0.55
C VAL A 262 5.44 -13.47 1.68
N VAL A 263 5.77 -12.18 1.83
CA VAL A 263 5.30 -11.37 2.96
C VAL A 263 3.83 -10.97 2.81
N LEU A 264 3.37 -10.75 1.59
CA LEU A 264 1.96 -10.50 1.25
C LEU A 264 1.24 -11.78 0.82
N GLY A 265 1.80 -12.96 1.09
CA GLY A 265 1.26 -14.24 0.64
C GLY A 265 -0.21 -14.42 0.98
N VAL A 266 -0.63 -14.10 2.20
CA VAL A 266 -2.03 -14.21 2.61
C VAL A 266 -2.96 -13.31 1.79
N PRO A 267 -2.77 -11.98 1.70
CA PRO A 267 -3.57 -11.11 0.85
C PRO A 267 -3.58 -11.51 -0.64
N LEU A 268 -2.41 -11.87 -1.18
CA LEU A 268 -2.28 -12.21 -2.60
C LEU A 268 -2.95 -13.54 -2.95
N ILE A 269 -2.77 -14.57 -2.12
CA ILE A 269 -3.40 -15.87 -2.31
C ILE A 269 -4.92 -15.76 -2.17
N ASP A 270 -5.42 -15.01 -1.18
CA ASP A 270 -6.85 -14.78 -1.01
C ASP A 270 -7.45 -14.06 -2.23
N ALA A 271 -6.80 -13.00 -2.71
CA ALA A 271 -7.23 -12.27 -3.90
C ALA A 271 -7.25 -13.15 -5.16
N LEU A 272 -6.19 -13.94 -5.39
CA LEU A 272 -6.12 -14.88 -6.51
C LEU A 272 -7.18 -15.98 -6.42
N TYR A 273 -7.35 -16.57 -5.24
CA TYR A 273 -8.35 -17.62 -5.01
C TYR A 273 -9.78 -17.12 -5.28
N VAL A 274 -10.15 -15.99 -4.67
CA VAL A 274 -11.49 -15.42 -4.84
C VAL A 274 -11.72 -14.95 -6.28
N GLY A 275 -10.71 -14.29 -6.90
CA GLY A 275 -10.76 -13.85 -8.30
C GLY A 275 -10.96 -15.04 -9.26
N THR A 276 -10.16 -16.08 -9.12
CA THR A 276 -10.22 -17.28 -9.94
C THR A 276 -11.57 -17.99 -9.77
N ARG A 277 -12.05 -18.16 -8.54
CA ARG A 277 -13.35 -18.77 -8.26
C ARG A 277 -14.49 -18.00 -8.93
N ARG A 278 -14.48 -16.67 -8.90
CA ARG A 278 -15.48 -15.81 -9.55
C ARG A 278 -15.50 -15.99 -11.06
N ILE A 279 -14.32 -15.95 -11.68
CA ILE A 279 -14.18 -16.16 -13.14
C ILE A 279 -14.73 -17.53 -13.53
N LEU A 280 -14.35 -18.60 -12.81
CA LEU A 280 -14.81 -19.96 -13.06
C LEU A 280 -16.32 -20.13 -12.85
N SER A 281 -16.95 -19.34 -11.95
CA SER A 281 -18.40 -19.33 -11.74
C SER A 281 -19.17 -18.39 -12.68
N GLY A 282 -18.50 -17.78 -13.68
CA GLY A 282 -19.13 -16.84 -14.62
C GLY A 282 -19.49 -15.49 -14.02
N SER A 283 -18.96 -15.15 -12.84
CA SER A 283 -19.22 -13.90 -12.13
C SER A 283 -18.12 -12.88 -12.37
N SER A 284 -18.45 -11.58 -12.32
CA SER A 284 -17.43 -10.52 -12.44
C SER A 284 -16.44 -10.58 -11.27
N PRO A 285 -15.12 -10.56 -11.51
CA PRO A 285 -14.12 -10.53 -10.44
C PRO A 285 -14.18 -9.26 -9.58
N PHE A 286 -14.83 -8.19 -10.06
CA PHE A 286 -14.96 -6.91 -9.36
C PHE A 286 -16.25 -6.80 -8.51
N ARG A 287 -17.10 -7.83 -8.49
CA ARG A 287 -18.32 -7.83 -7.67
C ARG A 287 -17.97 -8.19 -6.22
N GLY A 288 -18.48 -7.44 -5.23
CA GLY A 288 -18.33 -7.75 -3.80
C GLY A 288 -18.87 -9.16 -3.47
N ASP A 289 -18.18 -9.85 -2.56
CA ASP A 289 -18.47 -11.25 -2.21
C ASP A 289 -18.06 -11.50 -0.74
N SER A 290 -18.72 -12.45 -0.10
CA SER A 290 -18.42 -12.94 1.25
C SER A 290 -17.49 -14.17 1.26
N GLY A 291 -16.80 -14.47 0.17
CA GLY A 291 -15.95 -15.66 0.03
C GLY A 291 -14.48 -15.47 0.41
N HIS A 292 -14.08 -14.29 0.85
CA HIS A 292 -12.72 -14.02 1.32
C HIS A 292 -12.39 -14.79 2.61
N LEU A 293 -11.10 -15.06 2.83
CA LEU A 293 -10.57 -15.84 3.96
C LEU A 293 -11.12 -15.37 5.31
N HIS A 294 -11.14 -14.06 5.53
CA HIS A 294 -11.63 -13.48 6.79
C HIS A 294 -13.12 -13.77 7.06
N HIS A 295 -13.98 -13.82 6.04
CA HIS A 295 -15.37 -14.21 6.22
C HIS A 295 -15.51 -15.68 6.63
N ARG A 296 -14.62 -16.56 6.15
CA ARG A 296 -14.61 -17.99 6.51
C ARG A 296 -14.05 -18.26 7.91
N LEU A 297 -13.22 -17.35 8.44
CA LEU A 297 -12.65 -17.47 9.79
C LEU A 297 -13.61 -16.95 10.86
N LEU A 298 -14.58 -16.09 10.50
CA LEU A 298 -15.56 -15.49 11.40
C LEU A 298 -16.91 -16.22 11.40
N GLY A 299 -17.16 -17.11 10.45
CA GLY A 299 -18.39 -17.95 10.36
C GLY A 299 -18.12 -19.38 10.66
#